data_a6a58ae124e33b8b3b00a065dceaee18
#
_entry.id   a6a58ae124e33b8b3b00a065dceaee18
#
_cell.length_a   1.000
_cell.length_b   1.000
_cell.length_c   1.000
_cell.angle_alpha   90.00
_cell.angle_beta   90.00
_cell.angle_gamma   90.00
#
_symmetry.space_group_name_H-M   'P 1'
#
loop_
_entity.id
_entity.type
_entity.pdbx_description
1 polymer ?
#
loop_
_entity_poly.entity_id
_entity_poly.type
_entity_poly.pdbx_seq_one_letter_code
_entity_poly.pdbx_strand_id
1 'polypeptide(L)'
;MYKRQALPAAIAAKLARPQAPAIAFAGDGGFAMTMSELETAVRMNLDGLVVLVFNNNNYGTISRHQNREFPGRPVGTDLCAIDFSGIAKAMGASGFKVSKNEEFAKVFNEALNAGRPAVIDITLGRNSLDPWDDNN
;
A
#
# COMPACT_ATOMS: atom_id res chain seq x y z
N MET A 1 19.11 6.25 -0.01
CA MET A 1 17.68 6.47 -0.37
C MET A 1 16.82 5.42 0.32
N TYR A 2 15.94 5.85 1.19
CA TYR A 2 15.05 4.97 1.98
C TYR A 2 13.82 4.60 1.14
N LYS A 3 13.91 3.51 0.37
CA LYS A 3 12.77 2.96 -0.39
C LYS A 3 12.23 1.70 0.30
N ARG A 4 10.94 1.41 0.14
CA ARG A 4 10.28 0.16 0.57
C ARG A 4 10.22 -0.06 2.09
N GLN A 5 10.36 1.00 2.90
CA GLN A 5 10.44 0.86 4.36
C GLN A 5 9.12 1.19 5.07
N ALA A 6 8.04 1.49 4.34
CA ALA A 6 6.79 1.93 4.96
C ALA A 6 6.25 0.90 5.96
N LEU A 7 6.11 -0.37 5.55
CA LEU A 7 5.62 -1.42 6.43
C LEU A 7 6.60 -1.75 7.57
N PRO A 8 7.91 -1.99 7.35
CA PRO A 8 8.86 -2.20 8.46
C PRO A 8 8.91 -1.03 9.45
N ALA A 9 8.86 0.21 8.95
CA ALA A 9 8.85 1.38 9.82
C ALA A 9 7.56 1.49 10.64
N ALA A 10 6.41 1.17 10.06
CA ALA A 10 5.14 1.15 10.78
C ALA A 10 5.09 0.03 11.84
N ILE A 11 5.67 -1.13 11.55
CA ILE A 11 5.85 -2.21 12.54
C ILE A 11 6.71 -1.70 13.72
N ALA A 12 7.86 -1.10 13.44
CA ALA A 12 8.73 -0.54 14.47
C ALA A 12 8.03 0.55 15.29
N ALA A 13 7.29 1.46 14.65
CA ALA A 13 6.52 2.50 15.32
C ALA A 13 5.43 1.91 16.23
N LYS A 14 4.73 0.87 15.76
CA LYS A 14 3.69 0.19 16.56
C LYS A 14 4.27 -0.54 17.76
N LEU A 15 5.44 -1.17 17.61
CA LEU A 15 6.16 -1.80 18.73
C LEU A 15 6.64 -0.77 19.76
N ALA A 16 7.11 0.39 19.30
CA ALA A 16 7.55 1.47 20.18
C ALA A 16 6.38 2.16 20.91
N ARG A 17 5.19 2.17 20.31
CA ARG A 17 3.97 2.78 20.86
C ARG A 17 2.75 1.87 20.66
N PRO A 18 2.62 0.80 21.47
CA PRO A 18 1.58 -0.22 21.27
C PRO A 18 0.13 0.31 21.32
N GLN A 19 -0.12 1.40 22.03
CA GLN A 19 -1.46 1.98 22.18
C GLN A 19 -1.83 2.97 21.06
N ALA A 20 -0.85 3.44 20.28
CA ALA A 20 -1.10 4.35 19.17
C ALA A 20 -1.33 3.57 17.86
N PRO A 21 -2.23 4.02 16.98
CA PRO A 21 -2.32 3.45 15.64
C PRO A 21 -1.05 3.76 14.85
N ALA A 22 -0.69 2.86 13.93
CA ALA A 22 0.42 3.06 13.00
C ALA A 22 -0.08 2.90 11.56
N ILE A 23 0.12 3.92 10.73
CA ILE A 23 -0.35 3.95 9.36
C ILE A 23 0.84 3.95 8.40
N ALA A 24 0.91 2.94 7.53
CA ALA A 24 1.90 2.88 6.46
C ALA A 24 1.28 3.32 5.13
N PHE A 25 1.95 4.21 4.41
CA PHE A 25 1.59 4.59 3.04
C PHE A 25 2.57 3.92 2.07
N ALA A 26 2.07 3.09 1.17
CA ALA A 26 2.89 2.36 0.22
C ALA A 26 2.26 2.35 -1.18
N GLY A 27 3.07 2.50 -2.21
CA GLY A 27 2.66 2.12 -3.56
C GLY A 27 2.67 0.59 -3.71
N ASP A 28 1.91 0.08 -4.67
CA ASP A 28 1.78 -1.35 -4.99
C ASP A 28 3.12 -2.07 -5.17
N GLY A 29 4.00 -1.55 -6.04
CA GLY A 29 5.31 -2.14 -6.25
C GLY A 29 6.23 -2.05 -5.02
N GLY A 30 6.10 -0.98 -4.21
CA GLY A 30 6.84 -0.84 -2.96
C GLY A 30 6.39 -1.83 -1.90
N PHE A 31 5.09 -2.03 -1.77
CA PHE A 31 4.49 -2.99 -0.85
C PHE A 31 4.77 -4.43 -1.29
N ALA A 32 4.61 -4.76 -2.57
CA ALA A 32 4.90 -6.09 -3.12
C ALA A 32 6.32 -6.59 -2.76
N MET A 33 7.29 -5.69 -2.66
CA MET A 33 8.68 -6.05 -2.32
C MET A 33 8.90 -6.31 -0.83
N THR A 34 8.00 -5.90 0.06
CA THR A 34 8.13 -6.00 1.52
C THR A 34 6.90 -6.58 2.19
N MET A 35 5.92 -7.04 1.43
CA MET A 35 4.67 -7.59 1.99
C MET A 35 4.88 -8.83 2.87
N SER A 36 6.01 -9.53 2.72
CA SER A 36 6.42 -10.62 3.60
C SER A 36 6.51 -10.20 5.07
N GLU A 37 6.83 -8.93 5.35
CA GLU A 37 6.87 -8.39 6.70
C GLU A 37 5.48 -8.31 7.37
N LEU A 38 4.42 -8.50 6.59
CA LEU A 38 3.06 -8.63 7.14
C LEU A 38 2.94 -9.86 8.05
N GLU A 39 3.70 -10.93 7.78
CA GLU A 39 3.82 -12.09 8.69
C GLU A 39 4.29 -11.65 10.07
N THR A 40 5.34 -10.85 10.14
CA THR A 40 5.85 -10.31 11.41
C THR A 40 4.77 -9.53 12.15
N ALA A 41 4.04 -8.66 11.46
CA ALA A 41 2.95 -7.88 12.06
C ALA A 41 1.82 -8.78 12.60
N VAL A 42 1.43 -9.79 11.85
CA VAL A 42 0.39 -10.77 12.25
C VAL A 42 0.85 -11.60 13.44
N ARG A 43 2.05 -12.18 13.37
CA ARG A 43 2.62 -13.01 14.44
C ARG A 43 2.76 -12.25 15.76
N MET A 44 3.05 -10.94 15.68
CA MET A 44 3.17 -10.06 16.84
C MET A 44 1.83 -9.44 17.27
N ASN A 45 0.75 -9.77 16.57
CA ASN A 45 -0.61 -9.26 16.82
C ASN A 45 -0.67 -7.72 16.94
N LEU A 46 -0.11 -7.02 15.96
CA LEU A 46 -0.01 -5.56 15.97
C LEU A 46 -1.35 -4.92 15.55
N ASP A 47 -2.35 -4.98 16.44
CA ASP A 47 -3.65 -4.34 16.25
C ASP A 47 -3.53 -2.83 16.06
N GLY A 48 -4.35 -2.24 15.16
CA GLY A 48 -4.29 -0.83 14.81
C GLY A 48 -3.09 -0.46 13.90
N LEU A 49 -2.37 -1.44 13.34
CA LEU A 49 -1.44 -1.24 12.22
C LEU A 49 -2.22 -1.36 10.91
N VAL A 50 -2.26 -0.28 10.13
CA VAL A 50 -2.97 -0.23 8.84
C VAL A 50 -2.00 0.14 7.73
N VAL A 51 -1.99 -0.65 6.67
CA VAL A 51 -1.22 -0.38 5.44
C VAL A 51 -2.18 0.08 4.35
N LEU A 52 -1.97 1.30 3.85
CA LEU A 52 -2.67 1.85 2.69
C LEU A 52 -1.81 1.56 1.45
N VAL A 53 -2.29 0.68 0.57
CA VAL A 53 -1.61 0.34 -0.67
C VAL A 53 -2.26 1.09 -1.82
N PHE A 54 -1.56 2.08 -2.37
CA PHE A 54 -1.98 2.84 -3.55
C PHE A 54 -1.64 2.04 -4.79
N ASN A 55 -2.66 1.37 -5.36
CA ASN A 55 -2.52 0.35 -6.38
C ASN A 55 -2.96 0.87 -7.76
N ASN A 56 -1.99 1.21 -8.60
CA ASN A 56 -2.19 1.60 -10.00
C ASN A 56 -1.58 0.60 -11.00
N ASN A 57 -1.16 -0.58 -10.53
CA ASN A 57 -0.51 -1.65 -11.30
C ASN A 57 0.74 -1.18 -12.07
N ASN A 58 1.49 -0.23 -11.47
CA ASN A 58 2.65 0.33 -12.15
C ASN A 58 3.72 0.80 -11.16
N TYR A 59 4.99 0.60 -11.50
CA TYR A 59 6.09 1.33 -10.88
C TYR A 59 6.06 2.81 -11.31
N GLY A 60 5.01 3.55 -10.90
CA GLY A 60 4.67 4.86 -11.41
C GLY A 60 5.83 5.87 -11.42
N THR A 61 6.61 5.95 -10.32
CA THR A 61 7.78 6.82 -10.25
C THR A 61 8.84 6.45 -11.30
N ILE A 62 9.07 5.16 -11.52
CA ILE A 62 10.05 4.68 -12.50
C ILE A 62 9.55 4.97 -13.91
N SER A 63 8.30 4.62 -14.20
CA SER A 63 7.66 4.89 -15.49
C SER A 63 7.72 6.38 -15.86
N ARG A 64 7.44 7.27 -14.90
CA ARG A 64 7.52 8.71 -15.10
C ARG A 64 8.94 9.16 -15.41
N HIS A 65 9.95 8.68 -14.68
CA HIS A 65 11.34 9.03 -14.98
C HIS A 65 11.76 8.56 -16.38
N GLN A 66 11.37 7.33 -16.76
CA GLN A 66 11.65 6.82 -18.10
C GLN A 66 10.95 7.65 -19.18
N ASN A 67 9.68 8.00 -19.00
CA ASN A 67 8.94 8.82 -19.95
C ASN A 67 9.52 10.24 -20.09
N ARG A 68 10.06 10.82 -19.01
CA ARG A 68 10.71 12.12 -19.07
C ARG A 68 12.00 12.09 -19.88
N GLU A 69 12.85 11.07 -19.66
CA GLU A 69 14.15 10.94 -20.35
C GLU A 69 14.00 10.31 -21.74
N PHE A 70 13.04 9.40 -21.92
CA PHE A 70 12.79 8.65 -23.14
C PHE A 70 11.28 8.56 -23.42
N PRO A 71 10.64 9.61 -23.95
CA PRO A 71 9.20 9.67 -24.13
C PRO A 71 8.64 8.48 -24.93
N GLY A 72 7.56 7.88 -24.42
CA GLY A 72 6.87 6.75 -25.06
C GLY A 72 7.64 5.42 -25.04
N ARG A 73 8.69 5.30 -24.23
CA ARG A 73 9.54 4.10 -24.18
C ARG A 73 9.69 3.51 -22.76
N PRO A 74 8.65 3.42 -21.92
CA PRO A 74 8.76 2.78 -20.63
C PRO A 74 9.00 1.28 -20.80
N VAL A 75 9.89 0.70 -19.97
CA VAL A 75 10.25 -0.72 -20.00
C VAL A 75 10.25 -1.28 -18.58
N GLY A 76 9.58 -2.43 -18.38
CA GLY A 76 9.59 -3.17 -17.10
C GLY A 76 8.90 -2.43 -15.96
N THR A 77 7.96 -1.53 -16.25
CA THR A 77 7.24 -0.74 -15.24
C THR A 77 5.84 -1.23 -14.95
N ASP A 78 5.26 -2.05 -15.84
CA ASP A 78 3.93 -2.59 -15.66
C ASP A 78 3.95 -3.73 -14.63
N LEU A 79 2.99 -3.71 -13.73
CA LEU A 79 2.74 -4.78 -12.76
C LEU A 79 1.46 -5.54 -13.15
N CYS A 80 1.40 -6.82 -12.79
CA CYS A 80 0.15 -7.56 -12.81
C CYS A 80 -0.84 -6.99 -11.81
N ALA A 81 -2.13 -7.18 -12.05
CA ALA A 81 -3.17 -6.86 -11.08
C ALA A 81 -3.05 -7.78 -9.86
N ILE A 82 -2.43 -7.28 -8.80
CA ILE A 82 -2.25 -8.00 -7.54
C ILE A 82 -3.42 -7.67 -6.61
N ASP A 83 -4.05 -8.71 -6.04
CA ASP A 83 -5.04 -8.55 -4.99
C ASP A 83 -4.36 -8.51 -3.62
N PHE A 84 -3.93 -7.32 -3.19
CA PHE A 84 -3.29 -7.14 -1.89
C PHE A 84 -4.22 -7.41 -0.72
N SER A 85 -5.52 -7.18 -0.87
CA SER A 85 -6.50 -7.51 0.16
C SER A 85 -6.63 -9.01 0.35
N GLY A 86 -6.63 -9.78 -0.75
CA GLY A 86 -6.62 -11.25 -0.72
C GLY A 86 -5.36 -11.81 -0.10
N ILE A 87 -4.19 -11.26 -0.47
CA ILE A 87 -2.90 -11.64 0.12
C ILE A 87 -2.90 -11.39 1.63
N ALA A 88 -3.36 -10.22 2.07
CA ALA A 88 -3.44 -9.90 3.49
C ALA A 88 -4.27 -10.93 4.27
N LYS A 89 -5.43 -11.31 3.74
CA LYS A 89 -6.29 -12.35 4.35
C LYS A 89 -5.60 -13.70 4.39
N ALA A 90 -4.93 -14.09 3.31
CA ALA A 90 -4.18 -15.36 3.25
C ALA A 90 -3.03 -15.41 4.26
N MET A 91 -2.44 -14.25 4.60
CA MET A 91 -1.39 -14.13 5.62
C MET A 91 -1.93 -13.94 7.05
N GLY A 92 -3.27 -13.96 7.26
CA GLY A 92 -3.88 -13.83 8.58
C GLY A 92 -4.17 -12.40 9.04
N ALA A 93 -3.91 -11.40 8.19
CA ALA A 93 -4.30 -10.01 8.42
C ALA A 93 -5.74 -9.74 7.94
N SER A 94 -6.28 -8.57 8.24
CA SER A 94 -7.51 -8.08 7.64
C SER A 94 -7.21 -7.43 6.30
N GLY A 95 -7.99 -7.77 5.26
CA GLY A 95 -7.82 -7.21 3.92
C GLY A 95 -9.09 -6.52 3.46
N PHE A 96 -8.96 -5.29 3.00
CA PHE A 96 -10.04 -4.45 2.51
C PHE A 96 -9.73 -3.92 1.10
N LYS A 97 -10.76 -3.56 0.34
CA LYS A 97 -10.63 -2.88 -0.95
C LYS A 97 -11.39 -1.56 -0.93
N VAL A 98 -10.82 -0.56 -1.57
CA VAL A 98 -11.45 0.73 -1.83
C VAL A 98 -11.26 1.06 -3.31
N SER A 99 -12.36 1.33 -3.99
CA SER A 99 -12.38 1.74 -5.41
C SER A 99 -13.03 3.10 -5.61
N LYS A 100 -13.70 3.63 -4.59
CA LYS A 100 -14.37 4.94 -4.62
C LYS A 100 -14.01 5.75 -3.38
N ASN A 101 -13.82 7.06 -3.56
CA ASN A 101 -13.43 7.95 -2.47
C ASN A 101 -14.41 7.92 -1.29
N GLU A 102 -15.71 7.79 -1.57
CA GLU A 102 -16.78 7.80 -0.58
C GLU A 102 -16.70 6.61 0.39
N GLU A 103 -16.08 5.50 -0.05
CA GLU A 103 -15.94 4.28 0.74
C GLU A 103 -14.77 4.38 1.74
N PHE A 104 -13.79 5.25 1.47
CA PHE A 104 -12.51 5.26 2.19
C PHE A 104 -12.67 5.46 3.69
N ALA A 105 -13.42 6.47 4.11
CA ALA A 105 -13.55 6.81 5.54
C ALA A 105 -14.15 5.64 6.36
N LYS A 106 -15.16 4.96 5.80
CA LYS A 106 -15.80 3.80 6.42
C LYS A 106 -14.80 2.65 6.52
N VAL A 107 -14.18 2.27 5.41
CA VAL A 107 -13.24 1.15 5.34
C VAL A 107 -12.01 1.39 6.21
N PHE A 108 -11.52 2.63 6.27
CA PHE A 108 -10.40 3.00 7.12
C PHE A 108 -10.71 2.80 8.61
N ASN A 109 -11.91 3.21 9.05
CA ASN A 109 -12.35 2.99 10.43
C ASN A 109 -12.53 1.50 10.74
N GLU A 110 -13.07 0.71 9.81
CA GLU A 110 -13.16 -0.74 9.96
C GLU A 110 -11.79 -1.39 10.09
N ALA A 111 -10.81 -0.95 9.27
CA ALA A 111 -9.46 -1.46 9.31
C ALA A 111 -8.73 -1.11 10.61
N LEU A 112 -8.91 0.12 11.15
CA LEU A 112 -8.35 0.53 12.44
C LEU A 112 -8.85 -0.31 13.62
N ASN A 113 -10.10 -0.78 13.54
CA ASN A 113 -10.77 -1.53 14.61
C ASN A 113 -10.85 -3.04 14.30
N ALA A 114 -10.02 -3.53 13.39
CA ALA A 114 -10.09 -4.94 12.96
C ALA A 114 -9.57 -5.95 13.98
N GLY A 115 -8.97 -5.52 15.09
CA GLY A 115 -8.39 -6.38 16.13
C GLY A 115 -7.12 -7.13 15.66
N ARG A 116 -6.56 -6.75 14.52
CA ARG A 116 -5.35 -7.32 13.92
C ARG A 116 -4.78 -6.35 12.86
N PRO A 117 -3.54 -6.56 12.37
CA PRO A 117 -3.02 -5.77 11.25
C PRO A 117 -3.95 -5.78 10.05
N ALA A 118 -4.07 -4.66 9.35
CA ALA A 118 -4.96 -4.51 8.21
C ALA A 118 -4.24 -3.94 6.99
N VAL A 119 -4.67 -4.35 5.80
CA VAL A 119 -4.25 -3.81 4.51
C VAL A 119 -5.48 -3.29 3.78
N ILE A 120 -5.41 -2.06 3.31
CA ILE A 120 -6.43 -1.46 2.43
C ILE A 120 -5.81 -1.32 1.04
N ASP A 121 -6.31 -2.10 0.10
CA ASP A 121 -5.94 -2.06 -1.32
C ASP A 121 -6.80 -0.98 -2.00
N ILE A 122 -6.18 0.17 -2.31
CA ILE A 122 -6.83 1.35 -2.89
C ILE A 122 -6.58 1.33 -4.39
N THR A 123 -7.61 1.02 -5.15
CA THR A 123 -7.54 0.99 -6.62
C THR A 123 -7.45 2.41 -7.16
N LEU A 124 -6.42 2.68 -7.96
CA LEU A 124 -6.19 3.96 -8.61
C LEU A 124 -6.14 3.80 -10.13
N GLY A 125 -6.48 4.86 -10.85
CA GLY A 125 -6.16 4.96 -12.27
C GLY A 125 -4.65 4.94 -12.49
N ARG A 126 -4.20 4.47 -13.65
CA ARG A 126 -2.78 4.28 -13.97
C ARG A 126 -1.94 5.54 -13.73
N ASN A 127 -2.48 6.72 -14.04
CA ASN A 127 -1.79 8.01 -13.96
C ASN A 127 -2.22 8.86 -12.76
N SER A 128 -3.12 8.37 -11.90
CA SER A 128 -3.72 9.18 -10.82
C SER A 128 -2.74 9.67 -9.76
N LEU A 129 -1.52 9.16 -9.73
CA LEU A 129 -0.46 9.62 -8.82
C LEU A 129 0.56 10.51 -9.53
N ASP A 130 0.32 10.91 -10.77
CA ASP A 130 1.18 11.86 -11.46
C ASP A 130 0.65 13.29 -11.22
N PRO A 131 1.32 14.08 -10.34
CA PRO A 131 0.88 15.46 -10.05
C PRO A 131 1.10 16.42 -11.23
N TRP A 132 1.72 15.94 -12.31
CA TRP A 132 2.03 16.70 -13.53
C TRP A 132 1.24 16.20 -14.74
N ASP A 133 0.27 15.31 -14.54
CA ASP A 133 -0.67 14.94 -15.59
C ASP A 133 -1.75 16.04 -15.67
N ASP A 134 -1.63 16.90 -16.70
CA ASP A 134 -2.54 18.03 -16.96
C ASP A 134 -4.01 17.58 -17.25
N ASN A 135 -4.30 16.27 -17.19
CA ASN A 135 -5.63 15.70 -17.40
C ASN A 135 -6.35 15.28 -16.10
N ASN A 136 -5.86 15.71 -14.93
CA ASN A 136 -6.54 15.54 -13.63
C ASN A 136 -7.26 16.80 -13.19
#